data_aa282ff6d3dc92731f8bdad7e5a3c348
#
_entry.id   aa282ff6d3dc92731f8bdad7e5a3c348
#
_cell.length_a   1.000
_cell.length_b   1.000
_cell.length_c   1.000
_cell.angle_alpha   90.00
_cell.angle_beta   90.00
_cell.angle_gamma   90.00
#
_symmetry.space_group_name_H-M   'P 1'
#
loop_
_entity.id
_entity.type
_entity.pdbx_description
1 polymer ?
#
loop_
_entity_poly.entity_id
_entity_poly.type
_entity_poly.pdbx_seq_one_letter_code
_entity_poly.pdbx_strand_id
1 'polypeptide(L)'
;MAKAPYGSWKSPISTDLIVAGSIGLSSPHALQNGRCWIESRPQEGGRSVLVQQDPDGKVRDITPAPFNIRTRVHEYGGGASLIHGDSIYFSNFADQQLYCQGWEDPAPTQLTHAEGFRFANGCVDTRRNRMIYVVEDHNVSGEPQNLIGAVDLKTGELTILAKGHDFYSSPVISPDGSRMAFMTWDHPNMPWDESTIWVTELDEAGMPGEMIPVAGGKQGEQKISVQQPQFSATGELFYISDESGYWNLYREKSGQSVCPREAEFGGPHWVFGMHHYEFLDSGKIICCYSEKNLDQLALLDPETDELEDLDLPYTSIGNLSLSGNRLLTVASSPTLFPEIIEIELSTKIVKTIKTSTDLELDQAYLSVPATIEFPTAGNAVSHGFYYPPTNQDFQGLDGETPPLIVMLHGGPTSATHAVLSFKTQYWTTRGFGVLELNYRGSTGYGRAYQDELIRQWGIIDVEDAVAGAEYLVRQQKADPQRLAIRGGSAGGYTTLAALTFGDTFKAGASLYGISDLEILAQETHKFDSRYLDQLIGDYPEEKEVYKARSPI
;
A
#
# COMPACT_ATOMS: atom_id res chain seq x y z
N MET A 1 1.38 30.52 -26.47
CA MET A 1 0.16 29.89 -25.93
C MET A 1 -1.05 30.68 -26.42
N ALA A 2 -2.06 30.01 -26.99
CA ALA A 2 -3.32 30.63 -27.37
C ALA A 2 -4.18 30.89 -26.12
N LYS A 3 -4.84 32.05 -26.05
CA LYS A 3 -5.82 32.34 -24.99
C LYS A 3 -7.12 31.60 -25.28
N ALA A 4 -7.59 30.77 -24.37
CA ALA A 4 -8.86 30.06 -24.44
C ALA A 4 -9.45 29.88 -23.04
N PRO A 5 -10.80 29.86 -22.90
CA PRO A 5 -11.42 29.64 -21.60
C PRO A 5 -10.93 28.33 -20.93
N TYR A 6 -10.72 28.37 -19.61
CA TYR A 6 -10.42 27.17 -18.85
C TYR A 6 -11.51 26.11 -19.02
N GLY A 7 -11.13 24.84 -19.13
CA GLY A 7 -12.03 23.74 -19.39
C GLY A 7 -12.28 23.44 -20.87
N SER A 8 -11.81 24.33 -21.79
CA SER A 8 -12.00 24.18 -23.24
C SER A 8 -10.73 23.82 -24.02
N TRP A 9 -9.59 23.64 -23.35
CA TRP A 9 -8.31 23.41 -23.98
C TRP A 9 -8.25 22.05 -24.67
N LYS A 10 -7.64 22.01 -25.85
CA LYS A 10 -7.32 20.73 -26.49
C LYS A 10 -6.16 20.06 -25.75
N SER A 11 -6.24 18.76 -25.58
CA SER A 11 -5.27 17.97 -24.82
C SER A 11 -4.76 16.80 -25.66
N PRO A 12 -3.47 16.46 -25.57
CA PRO A 12 -2.93 15.23 -26.15
C PRO A 12 -3.36 13.98 -25.36
N ILE A 13 -3.79 14.12 -24.12
CA ILE A 13 -4.24 13.00 -23.29
C ILE A 13 -5.69 12.69 -23.60
N SER A 14 -5.94 11.63 -24.37
CA SER A 14 -7.28 11.15 -24.69
C SER A 14 -7.77 10.14 -23.65
N THR A 15 -9.07 9.81 -23.70
CA THR A 15 -9.64 8.71 -22.92
C THR A 15 -9.02 7.36 -23.30
N ASP A 16 -8.68 7.19 -24.58
CA ASP A 16 -8.00 5.96 -25.06
C ASP A 16 -6.61 5.80 -24.42
N LEU A 17 -5.87 6.90 -24.22
CA LEU A 17 -4.59 6.86 -23.48
C LEU A 17 -4.76 6.49 -22.01
N ILE A 18 -5.83 6.92 -21.35
CA ILE A 18 -6.10 6.57 -19.94
C ILE A 18 -6.35 5.07 -19.80
N VAL A 19 -7.02 4.45 -20.78
CA VAL A 19 -7.35 3.01 -20.79
C VAL A 19 -6.36 2.17 -21.61
N ALA A 20 -5.49 2.81 -22.42
CA ALA A 20 -4.41 2.12 -23.12
C ALA A 20 -3.42 1.56 -22.09
N GLY A 21 -3.33 0.27 -22.09
CA GLY A 21 -2.73 -0.58 -21.11
C GLY A 21 -1.39 -0.14 -20.51
N SER A 22 -1.45 0.45 -19.34
CA SER A 22 -0.33 0.34 -18.42
C SER A 22 -0.43 -1.00 -17.69
N ILE A 23 0.70 -1.68 -17.53
CA ILE A 23 0.80 -2.85 -16.67
C ILE A 23 1.00 -2.39 -15.21
N GLY A 24 0.42 -3.11 -14.25
CA GLY A 24 0.79 -2.94 -12.85
C GLY A 24 2.15 -3.60 -12.60
N LEU A 25 3.07 -2.91 -11.94
CA LEU A 25 4.38 -3.43 -11.53
C LEU A 25 4.38 -3.62 -10.03
N SER A 26 4.76 -4.82 -9.56
CA SER A 26 4.80 -5.14 -8.13
C SER A 26 5.80 -6.25 -7.80
N SER A 27 6.04 -6.47 -6.52
CA SER A 27 6.87 -7.56 -6.00
C SER A 27 8.20 -7.72 -6.75
N PRO A 28 9.04 -6.67 -6.81
CA PRO A 28 10.37 -6.78 -7.39
C PRO A 28 11.22 -7.69 -6.50
N HIS A 29 12.02 -8.57 -7.11
CA HIS A 29 12.97 -9.43 -6.42
C HIS A 29 14.35 -9.33 -7.07
N ALA A 30 15.34 -8.88 -6.31
CA ALA A 30 16.74 -8.89 -6.69
C ALA A 30 17.30 -10.32 -6.50
N LEU A 31 17.73 -10.95 -7.58
CA LEU A 31 18.31 -12.30 -7.57
C LEU A 31 19.84 -12.20 -7.60
N GLN A 32 20.57 -13.25 -7.17
CA GLN A 32 22.02 -13.30 -7.37
C GLN A 32 22.39 -13.11 -8.86
N ASN A 33 21.65 -13.78 -9.73
CA ASN A 33 21.82 -13.73 -11.18
C ASN A 33 20.54 -13.21 -11.84
N GLY A 34 20.45 -11.87 -12.02
CA GLY A 34 19.30 -11.25 -12.66
C GLY A 34 18.31 -10.63 -11.68
N ARG A 35 17.06 -10.54 -12.09
CA ARG A 35 15.95 -9.95 -11.34
C ARG A 35 14.62 -10.46 -11.85
N CYS A 36 13.59 -10.35 -11.02
CA CYS A 36 12.22 -10.61 -11.46
C CYS A 36 11.22 -9.70 -10.76
N TRP A 37 10.01 -9.64 -11.30
CA TRP A 37 8.90 -8.84 -10.78
C TRP A 37 7.57 -9.43 -11.24
N ILE A 38 6.47 -8.97 -10.66
CA ILE A 38 5.12 -9.33 -11.08
C ILE A 38 4.54 -8.21 -11.95
N GLU A 39 4.00 -8.58 -13.11
CA GLU A 39 3.20 -7.73 -13.98
C GLU A 39 1.72 -8.09 -13.87
N SER A 40 0.88 -7.14 -13.46
CA SER A 40 -0.57 -7.25 -13.60
C SER A 40 -0.97 -6.72 -14.97
N ARG A 41 -1.55 -7.59 -15.82
CA ARG A 41 -1.81 -7.33 -17.25
C ARG A 41 -3.30 -7.18 -17.54
N PRO A 42 -3.84 -5.96 -17.66
CA PRO A 42 -5.25 -5.72 -17.95
C PRO A 42 -5.73 -6.40 -19.25
N GLN A 43 -4.87 -6.46 -20.28
CA GLN A 43 -5.18 -7.10 -21.56
C GLN A 43 -5.33 -8.63 -21.46
N GLU A 44 -4.87 -9.22 -20.37
CA GLU A 44 -5.01 -10.65 -20.05
C GLU A 44 -6.05 -10.89 -18.94
N GLY A 45 -7.05 -10.00 -18.82
CA GLY A 45 -8.08 -10.09 -17.79
C GLY A 45 -7.57 -9.82 -16.36
N GLY A 46 -6.49 -9.05 -16.21
CA GLY A 46 -5.88 -8.74 -14.93
C GLY A 46 -4.98 -9.86 -14.39
N ARG A 47 -4.49 -10.76 -15.25
CA ARG A 47 -3.58 -11.84 -14.87
C ARG A 47 -2.26 -11.27 -14.34
N SER A 48 -1.80 -11.76 -13.20
CA SER A 48 -0.50 -11.46 -12.61
C SER A 48 0.52 -12.49 -13.03
N VAL A 49 1.58 -12.04 -13.71
CA VAL A 49 2.62 -12.84 -14.35
C VAL A 49 3.97 -12.57 -13.71
N LEU A 50 4.72 -13.61 -13.33
CA LEU A 50 6.12 -13.43 -12.99
C LEU A 50 6.94 -13.24 -14.26
N VAL A 51 7.69 -12.16 -14.29
CA VAL A 51 8.62 -11.82 -15.37
C VAL A 51 10.04 -11.85 -14.82
N GLN A 52 10.96 -12.46 -15.53
CA GLN A 52 12.38 -12.49 -15.19
C GLN A 52 13.18 -11.73 -16.26
N GLN A 53 14.19 -11.00 -15.79
CA GLN A 53 15.26 -10.50 -16.64
C GLN A 53 16.59 -11.13 -16.19
N ASP A 54 17.25 -11.84 -17.10
CA ASP A 54 18.55 -12.42 -16.86
C ASP A 54 19.69 -11.36 -16.85
N PRO A 55 20.93 -11.73 -16.49
CA PRO A 55 22.06 -10.80 -16.47
C PRO A 55 22.36 -10.16 -17.83
N ASP A 56 22.08 -10.86 -18.93
CA ASP A 56 22.29 -10.38 -20.30
C ASP A 56 21.17 -9.41 -20.75
N GLY A 57 20.16 -9.20 -19.91
CA GLY A 57 19.04 -8.28 -20.16
C GLY A 57 17.88 -8.90 -20.93
N LYS A 58 17.89 -10.20 -21.20
CA LYS A 58 16.78 -10.90 -21.85
C LYS A 58 15.61 -11.05 -20.87
N VAL A 59 14.44 -10.60 -21.31
CA VAL A 59 13.20 -10.67 -20.52
C VAL A 59 12.35 -11.84 -20.97
N ARG A 60 11.77 -12.58 -20.02
CA ARG A 60 10.85 -13.69 -20.29
C ARG A 60 9.75 -13.80 -19.24
N ASP A 61 8.58 -14.23 -19.66
CA ASP A 61 7.52 -14.66 -18.77
C ASP A 61 7.91 -16.03 -18.18
N ILE A 62 7.82 -16.16 -16.87
CA ILE A 62 8.08 -17.42 -16.16
C ILE A 62 6.78 -18.21 -15.99
N THR A 63 5.74 -17.58 -15.48
CA THR A 63 4.45 -18.25 -15.28
C THR A 63 3.60 -18.22 -16.55
N PRO A 64 3.36 -19.40 -17.19
CA PRO A 64 2.53 -19.48 -18.38
C PRO A 64 1.03 -19.30 -18.05
N ALA A 65 0.22 -18.94 -19.06
CA ALA A 65 -1.23 -19.02 -18.92
C ALA A 65 -1.67 -20.49 -18.75
N PRO A 66 -2.70 -20.79 -17.94
CA PRO A 66 -3.64 -19.85 -17.31
C PRO A 66 -3.25 -19.44 -15.87
N PHE A 67 -2.05 -19.74 -15.41
CA PHE A 67 -1.64 -19.43 -14.03
C PHE A 67 -1.64 -17.91 -13.77
N ASN A 68 -2.11 -17.54 -12.58
CA ASN A 68 -2.25 -16.17 -12.11
C ASN A 68 -1.72 -16.07 -10.68
N ILE A 69 -0.59 -15.40 -10.48
CA ILE A 69 0.07 -15.25 -9.18
C ILE A 69 -0.70 -14.23 -8.34
N ARG A 70 -1.68 -14.73 -7.61
CA ARG A 70 -2.55 -13.92 -6.76
C ARG A 70 -3.21 -14.78 -5.69
N THR A 71 -3.42 -14.22 -4.52
CA THR A 71 -4.17 -14.85 -3.42
C THR A 71 -5.37 -13.98 -3.03
N ARG A 72 -6.31 -14.58 -2.30
CA ARG A 72 -7.47 -13.90 -1.70
C ARG A 72 -7.43 -13.93 -0.17
N VAL A 73 -6.32 -14.29 0.43
CA VAL A 73 -6.19 -14.22 1.89
C VAL A 73 -6.47 -12.78 2.32
N HIS A 74 -7.28 -12.56 3.36
CA HIS A 74 -7.79 -11.27 3.81
C HIS A 74 -8.52 -10.46 2.71
N GLU A 75 -9.05 -11.12 1.67
CA GLU A 75 -9.69 -10.56 0.47
C GLU A 75 -8.75 -9.70 -0.40
N TYR A 76 -7.92 -8.85 0.19
CA TYR A 76 -7.01 -7.93 -0.53
C TYR A 76 -5.75 -8.63 -1.05
N GLY A 77 -5.34 -9.74 -0.44
CA GLY A 77 -4.20 -10.52 -0.89
C GLY A 77 -2.85 -9.81 -0.72
N GLY A 78 -1.97 -9.95 -1.70
CA GLY A 78 -0.55 -9.57 -1.62
C GLY A 78 0.30 -10.74 -1.15
N GLY A 79 1.64 -10.62 -1.19
CA GLY A 79 2.56 -11.67 -0.72
C GLY A 79 2.29 -13.04 -1.37
N ALA A 80 1.84 -13.07 -2.62
CA ALA A 80 1.40 -14.29 -3.32
C ALA A 80 2.56 -15.14 -3.85
N SER A 81 3.79 -14.64 -3.81
CA SER A 81 4.98 -15.33 -4.33
C SER A 81 6.13 -15.28 -3.36
N LEU A 82 6.97 -16.32 -3.41
CA LEU A 82 8.19 -16.47 -2.63
C LEU A 82 9.24 -17.16 -3.47
N ILE A 83 10.46 -16.65 -3.47
CA ILE A 83 11.59 -17.22 -4.20
C ILE A 83 12.49 -17.97 -3.21
N HIS A 84 12.83 -19.20 -3.55
CA HIS A 84 13.80 -19.98 -2.77
C HIS A 84 14.63 -20.87 -3.70
N GLY A 85 15.95 -20.72 -3.61
CA GLY A 85 16.89 -21.42 -4.50
C GLY A 85 16.60 -21.09 -5.97
N ASP A 86 16.48 -22.11 -6.79
CA ASP A 86 16.23 -21.99 -8.23
C ASP A 86 14.73 -22.08 -8.59
N SER A 87 13.86 -21.82 -7.63
CA SER A 87 12.41 -21.97 -7.82
C SER A 87 11.62 -20.80 -7.23
N ILE A 88 10.47 -20.55 -7.86
CA ILE A 88 9.40 -19.72 -7.33
C ILE A 88 8.30 -20.61 -6.77
N TYR A 89 7.76 -20.20 -5.64
CA TYR A 89 6.56 -20.73 -5.01
C TYR A 89 5.48 -19.66 -5.02
N PHE A 90 4.27 -19.99 -5.41
CA PHE A 90 3.22 -18.99 -5.51
C PHE A 90 1.82 -19.55 -5.30
N SER A 91 0.91 -18.72 -4.83
CA SER A 91 -0.52 -18.98 -4.77
C SER A 91 -1.14 -18.72 -6.13
N ASN A 92 -1.83 -19.70 -6.70
CA ASN A 92 -2.56 -19.55 -7.94
C ASN A 92 -4.00 -19.09 -7.68
N PHE A 93 -4.43 -18.03 -8.36
CA PHE A 93 -5.71 -17.38 -8.10
C PHE A 93 -6.95 -18.28 -8.30
N ALA A 94 -6.87 -19.21 -9.25
CA ALA A 94 -8.02 -20.01 -9.63
C ALA A 94 -8.45 -21.01 -8.55
N ASP A 95 -7.50 -21.62 -7.86
CA ASP A 95 -7.72 -22.68 -6.86
C ASP A 95 -7.15 -22.36 -5.48
N GLN A 96 -6.44 -21.21 -5.36
CA GLN A 96 -5.80 -20.74 -4.12
C GLN A 96 -4.74 -21.71 -3.55
N GLN A 97 -4.29 -22.69 -4.34
CA GLN A 97 -3.27 -23.64 -3.95
C GLN A 97 -1.86 -23.11 -4.24
N LEU A 98 -0.88 -23.65 -3.53
CA LEU A 98 0.53 -23.35 -3.79
C LEU A 98 1.06 -24.18 -4.95
N TYR A 99 1.83 -23.54 -5.79
CA TYR A 99 2.56 -24.12 -6.91
C TYR A 99 4.05 -23.83 -6.78
N CYS A 100 4.87 -24.70 -7.32
CA CYS A 100 6.32 -24.55 -7.46
C CYS A 100 6.69 -24.59 -8.93
N GLN A 101 7.60 -23.70 -9.36
CA GLN A 101 8.16 -23.70 -10.71
C GLN A 101 9.65 -23.33 -10.65
N GLY A 102 10.49 -24.18 -11.21
CA GLY A 102 11.89 -23.85 -11.46
C GLY A 102 12.03 -22.86 -12.61
N TRP A 103 13.11 -22.09 -12.63
CA TRP A 103 13.32 -21.04 -13.66
C TRP A 103 13.29 -21.57 -15.09
N GLU A 104 13.71 -22.82 -15.32
CA GLU A 104 13.75 -23.45 -16.65
C GLU A 104 12.56 -24.40 -16.89
N ASP A 105 11.67 -24.57 -15.92
CA ASP A 105 10.53 -25.46 -16.07
C ASP A 105 9.47 -24.84 -16.99
N PRO A 106 8.89 -25.62 -17.89
CA PRO A 106 7.90 -25.10 -18.85
C PRO A 106 6.54 -24.80 -18.21
N ALA A 107 6.25 -25.36 -17.05
CA ALA A 107 5.00 -25.17 -16.32
C ALA A 107 5.17 -25.41 -14.81
N PRO A 108 4.34 -24.75 -13.98
CA PRO A 108 4.32 -24.98 -12.55
C PRO A 108 3.81 -26.38 -12.18
N THR A 109 4.31 -26.92 -11.08
CA THR A 109 3.80 -28.14 -10.44
C THR A 109 3.04 -27.76 -9.17
N GLN A 110 1.84 -28.32 -8.99
CA GLN A 110 1.06 -28.10 -7.79
C GLN A 110 1.76 -28.72 -6.58
N LEU A 111 1.95 -27.91 -5.52
CA LEU A 111 2.59 -28.34 -4.27
C LEU A 111 1.56 -28.78 -3.23
N THR A 112 0.48 -28.00 -3.03
CA THR A 112 -0.56 -28.30 -2.03
C THR A 112 -1.84 -28.82 -2.67
N HIS A 113 -2.54 -29.72 -1.95
CA HIS A 113 -3.86 -30.25 -2.32
C HIS A 113 -4.84 -30.07 -1.15
N ALA A 114 -4.79 -28.89 -0.51
CA ALA A 114 -5.56 -28.54 0.68
C ALA A 114 -6.81 -27.74 0.28
N GLU A 115 -7.87 -28.44 -0.17
CA GLU A 115 -9.12 -27.80 -0.57
C GLU A 115 -9.70 -26.96 0.56
N GLY A 116 -10.19 -25.75 0.24
CA GLY A 116 -10.72 -24.80 1.21
C GLY A 116 -9.68 -24.00 1.98
N PHE A 117 -8.37 -24.26 1.76
CA PHE A 117 -7.30 -23.42 2.32
C PHE A 117 -6.76 -22.43 1.28
N ARG A 118 -6.37 -21.23 1.76
CA ARG A 118 -5.68 -20.20 0.98
C ARG A 118 -4.38 -19.84 1.66
N PHE A 119 -3.38 -19.42 0.89
CA PHE A 119 -2.02 -19.16 1.36
C PHE A 119 -1.54 -17.78 0.91
N ALA A 120 -0.81 -17.08 1.79
CA ALA A 120 -0.18 -15.79 1.50
C ALA A 120 1.05 -15.56 2.38
N ASN A 121 1.86 -14.58 2.01
CA ASN A 121 2.90 -13.97 2.84
C ASN A 121 3.85 -15.01 3.45
N GLY A 122 4.47 -15.84 2.59
CA GLY A 122 5.34 -16.93 3.00
C GLY A 122 6.75 -16.49 3.37
N CYS A 123 7.40 -17.26 4.26
CA CYS A 123 8.85 -17.21 4.49
C CYS A 123 9.43 -18.63 4.48
N VAL A 124 10.77 -18.73 4.35
CA VAL A 124 11.46 -20.01 4.21
C VAL A 124 12.08 -20.44 5.54
N ASP A 125 11.77 -21.65 6.00
CA ASP A 125 12.51 -22.36 7.04
C ASP A 125 13.47 -23.35 6.37
N THR A 126 14.67 -22.86 6.04
CA THR A 126 15.71 -23.64 5.34
C THR A 126 16.21 -24.82 6.17
N ARG A 127 16.23 -24.70 7.51
CA ARG A 127 16.67 -25.76 8.42
C ARG A 127 15.81 -27.00 8.31
N ARG A 128 14.49 -26.83 8.01
CA ARG A 128 13.53 -27.94 8.01
C ARG A 128 12.91 -28.20 6.63
N ASN A 129 13.44 -27.55 5.58
CA ASN A 129 12.97 -27.71 4.19
C ASN A 129 11.46 -27.51 4.05
N ARG A 130 10.94 -26.41 4.61
CA ARG A 130 9.52 -26.05 4.59
C ARG A 130 9.34 -24.54 4.41
N MET A 131 8.16 -24.14 4.03
CA MET A 131 7.74 -22.74 4.00
C MET A 131 6.64 -22.49 5.01
N ILE A 132 6.69 -21.33 5.66
CA ILE A 132 5.69 -20.90 6.63
C ILE A 132 4.85 -19.81 5.96
N TYR A 133 3.53 -19.95 6.01
CA TYR A 133 2.56 -19.07 5.38
C TYR A 133 1.52 -18.57 6.38
N VAL A 134 0.95 -17.41 6.09
CA VAL A 134 -0.38 -17.06 6.55
C VAL A 134 -1.37 -17.94 5.78
N VAL A 135 -2.23 -18.64 6.52
CA VAL A 135 -3.18 -19.61 5.98
C VAL A 135 -4.59 -19.20 6.39
N GLU A 136 -5.53 -19.29 5.47
CA GLU A 136 -6.94 -19.02 5.71
C GLU A 136 -7.74 -20.30 5.45
N ASP A 137 -8.44 -20.80 6.48
CA ASP A 137 -9.25 -22.02 6.44
C ASP A 137 -10.73 -21.67 6.23
N HIS A 138 -11.26 -22.03 5.09
CA HIS A 138 -12.66 -21.88 4.68
C HIS A 138 -13.51 -23.13 4.92
N ASN A 139 -12.96 -24.19 5.54
CA ASN A 139 -13.71 -25.41 5.88
C ASN A 139 -14.48 -25.27 7.19
N VAL A 140 -14.36 -24.15 7.89
CA VAL A 140 -15.08 -23.86 9.12
C VAL A 140 -16.43 -23.21 8.81
N SER A 141 -17.38 -23.27 9.77
CA SER A 141 -18.66 -22.56 9.64
C SER A 141 -18.51 -21.09 10.02
N GLY A 142 -19.11 -20.20 9.25
CA GLY A 142 -19.04 -18.74 9.48
C GLY A 142 -17.86 -18.10 8.76
N GLU A 143 -17.21 -17.16 9.42
CA GLU A 143 -16.03 -16.49 8.87
C GLU A 143 -14.82 -17.42 8.82
N PRO A 144 -13.94 -17.29 7.81
CA PRO A 144 -12.74 -18.13 7.70
C PRO A 144 -11.81 -17.94 8.90
N GLN A 145 -11.11 -19.01 9.31
CA GLN A 145 -10.11 -18.97 10.36
C GLN A 145 -8.74 -18.66 9.77
N ASN A 146 -8.06 -17.66 10.32
CA ASN A 146 -6.68 -17.36 9.95
C ASN A 146 -5.70 -18.07 10.89
N LEU A 147 -4.55 -18.49 10.32
CA LEU A 147 -3.58 -19.37 10.96
C LEU A 147 -2.17 -19.02 10.48
N ILE A 148 -1.15 -19.45 11.23
CA ILE A 148 0.20 -19.68 10.69
C ILE A 148 0.37 -21.17 10.43
N GLY A 149 0.74 -21.53 9.21
CA GLY A 149 0.95 -22.92 8.79
C GLY A 149 2.29 -23.13 8.10
N ALA A 150 2.89 -24.30 8.32
CA ALA A 150 4.09 -24.74 7.62
C ALA A 150 3.72 -25.76 6.54
N VAL A 151 4.24 -25.57 5.34
CA VAL A 151 4.09 -26.48 4.19
C VAL A 151 5.42 -27.14 3.91
N ASP A 152 5.49 -28.47 4.01
CA ASP A 152 6.66 -29.26 3.65
C ASP A 152 6.91 -29.18 2.14
N LEU A 153 8.12 -28.83 1.71
CA LEU A 153 8.44 -28.62 0.30
C LEU A 153 8.50 -29.89 -0.53
N LYS A 154 8.59 -31.07 0.12
CA LYS A 154 8.65 -32.35 -0.56
C LYS A 154 7.28 -32.99 -0.69
N THR A 155 6.43 -32.90 0.35
CA THR A 155 5.14 -33.60 0.41
C THR A 155 3.96 -32.70 0.15
N GLY A 156 4.10 -31.37 0.35
CA GLY A 156 3.00 -30.41 0.30
C GLY A 156 2.07 -30.48 1.54
N GLU A 157 2.44 -31.26 2.56
CA GLU A 157 1.64 -31.38 3.76
C GLU A 157 1.66 -30.09 4.59
N LEU A 158 0.46 -29.67 5.04
CA LEU A 158 0.25 -28.51 5.89
C LEU A 158 0.24 -28.90 7.36
N THR A 159 1.10 -28.27 8.16
CA THR A 159 1.12 -28.35 9.63
C THR A 159 0.78 -27.00 10.23
N ILE A 160 -0.22 -26.92 11.10
CA ILE A 160 -0.60 -25.66 11.76
C ILE A 160 0.36 -25.37 12.91
N LEU A 161 0.94 -24.17 12.91
CA LEU A 161 1.89 -23.69 13.91
C LEU A 161 1.27 -22.73 14.92
N ALA A 162 0.35 -21.84 14.47
CA ALA A 162 -0.34 -20.88 15.34
C ALA A 162 -1.79 -20.69 14.93
N LYS A 163 -2.66 -20.48 15.94
CA LYS A 163 -4.09 -20.17 15.78
C LYS A 163 -4.60 -19.47 17.03
N GLY A 164 -5.78 -18.84 16.93
CA GLY A 164 -6.47 -18.23 18.07
C GLY A 164 -6.67 -16.73 17.96
N HIS A 165 -6.04 -16.08 16.97
CA HIS A 165 -6.28 -14.67 16.61
C HIS A 165 -7.15 -14.58 15.36
N ASP A 166 -7.80 -13.42 15.16
CA ASP A 166 -8.62 -13.20 13.98
C ASP A 166 -7.78 -13.07 12.72
N PHE A 167 -6.58 -12.49 12.81
CA PHE A 167 -5.70 -12.25 11.68
C PHE A 167 -4.22 -12.49 12.01
N TYR A 168 -3.48 -12.90 11.00
CA TYR A 168 -2.04 -13.15 11.05
C TYR A 168 -1.35 -12.50 9.86
N SER A 169 -0.09 -12.07 10.04
CA SER A 169 0.75 -11.55 8.97
C SER A 169 2.24 -11.74 9.26
N SER A 170 3.03 -11.60 8.22
CA SER A 170 4.49 -11.43 8.25
C SER A 170 5.26 -12.45 9.09
N PRO A 171 5.04 -13.78 8.92
CA PRO A 171 5.86 -14.78 9.56
C PRO A 171 7.31 -14.66 9.07
N VAL A 172 8.27 -14.74 9.99
CA VAL A 172 9.71 -14.72 9.70
C VAL A 172 10.45 -15.69 10.61
N ILE A 173 11.55 -16.26 10.11
CA ILE A 173 12.41 -17.22 10.83
C ILE A 173 13.78 -16.58 11.06
N SER A 174 14.34 -16.76 12.27
CA SER A 174 15.71 -16.34 12.56
C SER A 174 16.74 -17.07 11.68
N PRO A 175 17.91 -16.46 11.38
CA PRO A 175 18.91 -17.07 10.50
C PRO A 175 19.37 -18.46 10.91
N ASP A 176 19.38 -18.76 12.20
CA ASP A 176 19.73 -20.08 12.75
C ASP A 176 18.54 -21.08 12.79
N GLY A 177 17.33 -20.60 12.44
CA GLY A 177 16.11 -21.39 12.44
C GLY A 177 15.57 -21.73 13.83
N SER A 178 16.05 -21.08 14.90
CA SER A 178 15.64 -21.35 16.28
C SER A 178 14.41 -20.58 16.72
N ARG A 179 14.15 -19.40 16.12
CA ARG A 179 13.04 -18.52 16.49
C ARG A 179 12.15 -18.23 15.30
N MET A 180 10.86 -18.04 15.58
CA MET A 180 9.87 -17.53 14.64
C MET A 180 9.25 -16.27 15.22
N ALA A 181 9.06 -15.25 14.40
CA ALA A 181 8.24 -14.08 14.72
C ALA A 181 7.11 -13.94 13.71
N PHE A 182 5.98 -13.35 14.14
CA PHE A 182 4.83 -13.05 13.29
C PHE A 182 3.99 -11.95 13.93
N MET A 183 3.11 -11.35 13.13
CA MET A 183 2.20 -10.28 13.55
C MET A 183 0.78 -10.83 13.63
N THR A 184 -0.02 -10.32 14.60
CA THR A 184 -1.47 -10.56 14.73
C THR A 184 -2.23 -9.29 15.04
N TRP A 185 -3.53 -9.31 14.76
CA TRP A 185 -4.51 -8.37 15.30
C TRP A 185 -5.87 -9.05 15.42
N ASP A 186 -6.74 -8.48 16.22
CA ASP A 186 -8.07 -9.00 16.51
C ASP A 186 -9.13 -7.92 16.36
N HIS A 187 -10.32 -8.29 15.92
CA HIS A 187 -11.47 -7.42 15.86
C HIS A 187 -11.76 -6.74 17.21
N PRO A 188 -12.22 -5.48 17.25
CA PRO A 188 -12.61 -4.65 16.10
C PRO A 188 -11.46 -3.87 15.47
N ASN A 189 -10.21 -4.12 15.87
CA ASN A 189 -9.06 -3.37 15.39
C ASN A 189 -8.68 -3.79 13.97
N MET A 190 -8.26 -2.81 13.17
CA MET A 190 -7.52 -3.02 11.94
C MET A 190 -6.01 -3.10 12.25
N PRO A 191 -5.16 -3.63 11.34
CA PRO A 191 -3.73 -3.78 11.62
C PRO A 191 -3.00 -2.46 11.88
N TRP A 192 -3.54 -1.35 11.43
CA TRP A 192 -3.03 0.00 11.69
C TRP A 192 -3.59 0.66 12.95
N ASP A 193 -4.59 0.05 13.62
CA ASP A 193 -5.13 0.52 14.89
C ASP A 193 -4.37 -0.08 16.07
N GLU A 194 -4.34 -1.42 16.11
CA GLU A 194 -3.66 -2.19 17.14
C GLU A 194 -3.24 -3.54 16.57
N SER A 195 -1.95 -3.87 16.65
CA SER A 195 -1.42 -5.16 16.25
C SER A 195 -0.27 -5.56 17.17
N THR A 196 0.06 -6.85 17.22
CA THR A 196 1.07 -7.39 18.12
C THR A 196 2.06 -8.26 17.36
N ILE A 197 3.36 -8.08 17.61
CA ILE A 197 4.41 -9.01 17.18
C ILE A 197 4.66 -10.02 18.29
N TRP A 198 4.60 -11.29 17.90
CA TRP A 198 4.87 -12.44 18.73
C TRP A 198 6.20 -13.09 18.34
N VAL A 199 6.91 -13.62 19.31
CA VAL A 199 8.10 -14.44 19.11
C VAL A 199 7.94 -15.76 19.84
N THR A 200 8.41 -16.84 19.22
CA THR A 200 8.45 -18.17 19.81
C THR A 200 9.73 -18.90 19.46
N GLU A 201 10.24 -19.71 20.38
CA GLU A 201 11.29 -20.67 20.10
C GLU A 201 10.71 -21.87 19.34
N LEU A 202 11.48 -22.40 18.38
CA LEU A 202 11.11 -23.58 17.63
C LEU A 202 11.94 -24.78 18.09
N ASP A 203 11.29 -25.90 18.40
CA ASP A 203 11.98 -27.16 18.68
C ASP A 203 12.67 -27.77 17.44
N GLU A 204 13.31 -28.90 17.56
CA GLU A 204 14.01 -29.57 16.45
C GLU A 204 13.06 -29.94 15.29
N ALA A 205 11.81 -30.29 15.59
CA ALA A 205 10.77 -30.55 14.60
C ALA A 205 10.17 -29.25 14.02
N GLY A 206 10.51 -28.11 14.61
CA GLY A 206 10.02 -26.81 14.22
C GLY A 206 8.62 -26.51 14.74
N MET A 207 8.22 -27.15 15.80
CA MET A 207 6.98 -26.82 16.50
C MET A 207 7.24 -25.63 17.44
N PRO A 208 6.31 -24.66 17.51
CA PRO A 208 6.46 -23.51 18.39
C PRO A 208 6.29 -23.89 19.86
N GLY A 209 7.12 -23.29 20.70
CA GLY A 209 6.97 -23.28 22.15
C GLY A 209 5.97 -22.22 22.62
N GLU A 210 6.26 -21.59 23.75
CA GLU A 210 5.48 -20.46 24.26
C GLU A 210 5.59 -19.27 23.32
N MET A 211 4.45 -18.63 23.01
CA MET A 211 4.38 -17.41 22.20
C MET A 211 4.43 -16.20 23.12
N ILE A 212 5.44 -15.34 22.93
CA ILE A 212 5.70 -14.18 23.77
C ILE A 212 5.43 -12.92 22.96
N PRO A 213 4.54 -12.01 23.41
CA PRO A 213 4.36 -10.73 22.76
C PRO A 213 5.58 -9.84 23.04
N VAL A 214 6.18 -9.28 21.98
CA VAL A 214 7.41 -8.48 22.11
C VAL A 214 7.22 -7.01 21.74
N ALA A 215 6.18 -6.69 20.96
CA ALA A 215 5.88 -5.32 20.56
C ALA A 215 4.41 -5.15 20.22
N GLY A 216 3.92 -3.91 20.26
CA GLY A 216 2.55 -3.54 19.89
C GLY A 216 1.53 -3.81 20.99
N GLY A 217 0.28 -3.98 20.55
CA GLY A 217 -0.86 -4.19 21.44
C GLY A 217 -1.28 -2.92 22.15
N LYS A 218 -1.94 -3.09 23.31
CA LYS A 218 -2.43 -1.97 24.11
C LYS A 218 -1.50 -1.67 25.28
N GLN A 219 -0.98 -0.45 25.34
CA GLN A 219 -0.16 0.05 26.46
C GLN A 219 -0.96 1.13 27.23
N GLY A 220 -1.55 0.77 28.37
CA GLY A 220 -2.51 1.62 29.07
C GLY A 220 -3.76 1.85 28.23
N GLU A 221 -4.01 3.07 27.78
CA GLU A 221 -5.11 3.41 26.86
C GLU A 221 -4.65 3.53 25.39
N GLN A 222 -3.34 3.63 25.14
CA GLN A 222 -2.78 3.76 23.80
C GLN A 222 -2.80 2.41 23.08
N LYS A 223 -3.38 2.38 21.90
CA LYS A 223 -3.27 1.29 20.93
C LYS A 223 -2.01 1.52 20.09
N ILE A 224 -1.23 0.47 19.88
CA ILE A 224 0.02 0.51 19.12
C ILE A 224 -0.09 -0.44 17.93
N SER A 225 0.20 0.09 16.76
CA SER A 225 0.35 -0.68 15.52
C SER A 225 1.80 -1.05 15.29
N VAL A 226 2.04 -2.30 14.93
CA VAL A 226 3.37 -2.82 14.59
C VAL A 226 3.32 -3.58 13.29
N GLN A 227 4.42 -3.59 12.53
CA GLN A 227 4.47 -4.28 11.24
C GLN A 227 5.88 -4.68 10.84
N GLN A 228 6.00 -5.52 9.83
CA GLN A 228 7.24 -5.99 9.21
C GLN A 228 8.31 -6.42 10.24
N PRO A 229 8.05 -7.46 11.09
CA PRO A 229 9.11 -8.07 11.87
C PRO A 229 10.16 -8.66 10.91
N GLN A 230 11.44 -8.47 11.21
CA GLN A 230 12.54 -9.03 10.43
C GLN A 230 13.77 -9.27 11.31
N PHE A 231 14.37 -10.46 11.19
CA PHE A 231 15.61 -10.75 11.88
C PHE A 231 16.83 -10.24 11.10
N SER A 232 17.73 -9.57 11.79
CA SER A 232 19.06 -9.25 11.24
C SER A 232 19.89 -10.52 11.07
N ALA A 233 21.02 -10.44 10.37
CA ALA A 233 21.97 -11.55 10.23
C ALA A 233 22.49 -12.09 11.58
N THR A 234 22.48 -11.26 12.64
CA THR A 234 22.88 -11.65 14.00
C THR A 234 21.75 -12.30 14.81
N GLY A 235 20.54 -12.39 14.24
CA GLY A 235 19.35 -12.95 14.92
C GLY A 235 18.64 -11.94 15.83
N GLU A 236 18.99 -10.65 15.78
CA GLU A 236 18.24 -9.61 16.47
C GLU A 236 16.98 -9.25 15.66
N LEU A 237 15.84 -9.16 16.34
CA LEU A 237 14.58 -8.79 15.71
C LEU A 237 14.44 -7.26 15.63
N PHE A 238 14.05 -6.79 14.45
CA PHE A 238 13.63 -5.41 14.20
C PHE A 238 12.18 -5.41 13.72
N TYR A 239 11.50 -4.29 13.89
CA TYR A 239 10.11 -4.10 13.47
C TYR A 239 9.79 -2.62 13.34
N ILE A 240 8.69 -2.31 12.68
CA ILE A 240 8.16 -0.96 12.60
C ILE A 240 7.05 -0.83 13.64
N SER A 241 7.01 0.30 14.37
CA SER A 241 5.97 0.62 15.37
C SER A 241 5.60 2.09 15.32
N ASP A 242 4.33 2.40 15.59
CA ASP A 242 3.80 3.76 15.70
C ASP A 242 3.77 4.29 17.15
N GLU A 243 4.43 3.61 18.08
CA GLU A 243 4.49 3.97 19.50
C GLU A 243 4.94 5.41 19.74
N SER A 244 5.82 5.94 18.89
CA SER A 244 6.30 7.33 18.92
C SER A 244 5.33 8.35 18.30
N GLY A 245 4.17 7.93 17.81
CA GLY A 245 3.22 8.75 17.06
C GLY A 245 3.41 8.71 15.54
N TYR A 246 4.47 8.08 15.06
CA TYR A 246 4.77 7.78 13.65
C TYR A 246 5.33 6.37 13.54
N TRP A 247 5.09 5.67 12.45
CA TRP A 247 5.70 4.36 12.20
C TRP A 247 7.21 4.51 12.03
N ASN A 248 7.95 4.24 13.10
CA ASN A 248 9.40 4.26 13.14
C ASN A 248 9.96 2.85 13.26
N LEU A 249 11.26 2.67 12.96
CA LEU A 249 11.96 1.39 13.06
C LEU A 249 12.48 1.18 14.50
N TYR A 250 12.24 0.00 15.06
CA TYR A 250 12.57 -0.37 16.44
C TYR A 250 13.40 -1.65 16.51
N ARG A 251 14.15 -1.80 17.61
CA ARG A 251 14.88 -3.02 18.00
C ARG A 251 14.18 -3.72 19.15
N GLU A 252 14.04 -5.06 19.06
CA GLU A 252 13.48 -5.88 20.16
C GLU A 252 14.26 -5.71 21.48
N LYS A 253 15.61 -5.82 21.43
CA LYS A 253 16.45 -5.81 22.64
C LYS A 253 16.36 -4.54 23.48
N SER A 254 16.27 -3.40 22.83
CA SER A 254 16.21 -2.11 23.52
C SER A 254 14.77 -1.63 23.72
N GLY A 255 13.82 -2.08 22.89
CA GLY A 255 12.49 -1.52 22.81
C GLY A 255 12.49 -0.05 22.35
N GLN A 256 13.55 0.41 21.67
CA GLN A 256 13.72 1.80 21.28
C GLN A 256 13.76 1.94 19.76
N SER A 257 13.27 3.07 19.27
CA SER A 257 13.45 3.44 17.88
C SER A 257 14.94 3.66 17.57
N VAL A 258 15.37 3.14 16.42
CA VAL A 258 16.76 3.31 15.92
C VAL A 258 16.95 4.58 15.10
N CYS A 259 15.89 5.34 14.84
CA CYS A 259 15.94 6.62 14.16
C CYS A 259 14.62 7.38 14.38
N PRO A 260 14.38 7.92 15.60
CA PRO A 260 13.11 8.56 15.91
C PRO A 260 12.90 9.81 15.06
N ARG A 261 11.79 9.85 14.28
CA ARG A 261 11.45 10.96 13.38
C ARG A 261 9.94 11.15 13.30
N GLU A 262 9.52 12.38 12.98
CA GLU A 262 8.17 12.67 12.51
C GLU A 262 8.02 12.28 11.03
N ALA A 263 8.21 10.99 10.74
CA ALA A 263 8.17 10.39 9.42
C ALA A 263 7.70 8.93 9.50
N GLU A 264 7.09 8.44 8.43
CA GLU A 264 6.52 7.09 8.35
C GLU A 264 7.49 6.13 7.66
N PHE A 265 8.08 5.19 8.40
CA PHE A 265 8.85 4.06 7.85
C PHE A 265 7.95 2.86 7.52
N GLY A 266 6.66 3.01 7.59
CA GLY A 266 5.64 2.04 7.30
C GLY A 266 4.39 2.65 6.68
N GLY A 267 3.37 1.85 6.49
CA GLY A 267 2.09 2.28 5.93
C GLY A 267 0.94 1.36 6.35
N PRO A 268 -0.31 1.69 6.03
CA PRO A 268 -1.46 0.89 6.43
C PRO A 268 -1.40 -0.48 5.77
N HIS A 269 -1.42 -1.53 6.57
CA HIS A 269 -1.21 -2.93 6.15
C HIS A 269 -2.48 -3.53 5.52
N TRP A 270 -2.92 -2.97 4.38
CA TRP A 270 -4.06 -3.47 3.60
C TRP A 270 -3.75 -4.78 2.87
N VAL A 271 -2.50 -4.96 2.47
CA VAL A 271 -2.05 -6.09 1.67
C VAL A 271 -0.78 -6.70 2.26
N PHE A 272 -0.55 -7.97 1.98
CA PHE A 272 0.70 -8.63 2.36
C PHE A 272 1.88 -8.25 1.47
N GLY A 273 3.10 -8.50 1.97
CA GLY A 273 4.32 -8.36 1.20
C GLY A 273 4.81 -6.92 1.06
N MET A 274 4.40 -6.03 1.97
CA MET A 274 4.98 -4.69 2.08
C MET A 274 6.35 -4.78 2.72
N HIS A 275 7.36 -4.23 2.04
CA HIS A 275 8.75 -4.20 2.50
C HIS A 275 9.27 -2.77 2.47
N HIS A 276 9.43 -2.18 3.67
CA HIS A 276 9.90 -0.80 3.85
C HIS A 276 11.37 -0.71 4.23
N TYR A 277 11.97 -1.81 4.69
CA TYR A 277 13.39 -1.86 5.00
C TYR A 277 13.99 -3.25 4.75
N GLU A 278 15.31 -3.30 4.52
CA GLU A 278 16.11 -4.49 4.31
C GLU A 278 17.51 -4.34 4.93
N PHE A 279 18.11 -5.44 5.39
CA PHE A 279 19.44 -5.44 5.95
C PHE A 279 20.51 -5.66 4.89
N LEU A 280 21.57 -4.83 4.91
CA LEU A 280 22.80 -5.08 4.17
C LEU A 280 23.72 -6.03 4.95
N ASP A 281 24.65 -6.68 4.23
CA ASP A 281 25.70 -7.52 4.83
C ASP A 281 26.59 -6.75 5.81
N SER A 282 26.69 -5.43 5.68
CA SER A 282 27.40 -4.55 6.59
C SER A 282 26.72 -4.34 7.94
N GLY A 283 25.46 -4.79 8.09
CA GLY A 283 24.61 -4.51 9.24
C GLY A 283 23.84 -3.18 9.15
N LYS A 284 24.12 -2.34 8.14
CA LYS A 284 23.27 -1.18 7.84
C LYS A 284 21.91 -1.61 7.27
N ILE A 285 20.97 -0.70 7.32
CA ILE A 285 19.61 -0.90 6.84
C ILE A 285 19.36 0.05 5.67
N ILE A 286 18.91 -0.48 4.53
CA ILE A 286 18.27 0.34 3.52
C ILE A 286 16.79 0.46 3.86
N CYS A 287 16.26 1.67 3.94
CA CYS A 287 14.87 1.91 4.31
C CYS A 287 14.23 2.98 3.44
N CYS A 288 12.93 2.84 3.25
CA CYS A 288 12.06 3.86 2.69
C CYS A 288 11.28 4.51 3.83
N TYR A 289 11.25 5.84 3.85
CA TYR A 289 10.41 6.59 4.76
C TYR A 289 9.69 7.71 4.03
N SER A 290 8.58 8.17 4.58
CA SER A 290 7.73 9.19 3.99
C SER A 290 7.53 10.37 4.91
N GLU A 291 7.71 11.57 4.40
CA GLU A 291 7.32 12.82 5.06
C GLU A 291 6.22 13.49 4.25
N LYS A 292 5.03 13.61 4.83
CA LYS A 292 3.84 14.20 4.16
C LYS A 292 3.53 13.53 2.80
N ASN A 293 3.65 12.20 2.75
CA ASN A 293 3.44 11.37 1.56
C ASN A 293 4.39 11.71 0.38
N LEU A 294 5.61 12.11 0.70
CA LEU A 294 6.74 12.19 -0.22
C LEU A 294 7.82 11.21 0.29
N ASP A 295 8.03 10.15 -0.45
CA ASP A 295 8.93 9.07 -0.04
C ASP A 295 10.39 9.42 -0.29
N GLN A 296 11.24 8.98 0.64
CA GLN A 296 12.69 9.07 0.60
C GLN A 296 13.28 7.68 0.81
N LEU A 297 14.36 7.39 0.11
CA LEU A 297 15.16 6.18 0.32
C LEU A 297 16.44 6.55 1.04
N ALA A 298 16.80 5.83 2.11
CA ALA A 298 17.94 6.16 2.93
C ALA A 298 18.70 4.93 3.44
N LEU A 299 19.98 5.10 3.71
CA LEU A 299 20.83 4.16 4.44
C LEU A 299 20.84 4.57 5.91
N LEU A 300 20.38 3.69 6.78
CA LEU A 300 20.39 3.85 8.23
C LEU A 300 21.48 2.98 8.84
N ASP A 301 22.33 3.59 9.66
CA ASP A 301 23.26 2.87 10.54
C ASP A 301 22.58 2.67 11.90
N PRO A 302 22.15 1.44 12.24
CA PRO A 302 21.41 1.22 13.48
C PRO A 302 22.27 1.27 14.75
N GLU A 303 23.59 1.41 14.63
CA GLU A 303 24.49 1.56 15.79
C GLU A 303 24.75 3.02 16.15
N THR A 304 24.60 3.93 15.19
CA THR A 304 24.84 5.37 15.38
C THR A 304 23.61 6.23 15.21
N ASP A 305 22.48 5.62 14.77
CA ASP A 305 21.23 6.30 14.40
C ASP A 305 21.39 7.31 13.25
N GLU A 306 22.51 7.22 12.50
CA GLU A 306 22.76 8.07 11.33
C GLU A 306 21.94 7.59 10.14
N LEU A 307 21.16 8.51 9.54
CA LEU A 307 20.38 8.30 8.33
C LEU A 307 20.98 9.12 7.18
N GLU A 308 21.39 8.45 6.12
CA GLU A 308 21.93 9.05 4.90
C GLU A 308 20.94 8.90 3.75
N ASP A 309 20.32 10.00 3.32
CA ASP A 309 19.38 9.99 2.20
C ASP A 309 20.09 9.70 0.86
N LEU A 310 19.42 8.92 0.02
CA LEU A 310 19.77 8.77 -1.37
C LEU A 310 18.95 9.81 -2.16
N ASP A 311 19.63 10.83 -2.69
CA ASP A 311 18.98 11.90 -3.47
C ASP A 311 18.48 11.33 -4.82
N LEU A 312 17.20 10.97 -4.88
CA LEU A 312 16.53 10.33 -6.01
C LEU A 312 15.39 11.19 -6.54
N PRO A 313 15.12 11.18 -7.84
CA PRO A 313 14.04 11.99 -8.45
C PRO A 313 12.64 11.37 -8.28
N TYR A 314 12.45 10.52 -7.29
CA TYR A 314 11.19 9.81 -7.03
C TYR A 314 10.50 10.34 -5.78
N THR A 315 9.19 10.32 -5.78
CA THR A 315 8.32 10.77 -4.68
C THR A 315 7.41 9.67 -4.15
N SER A 316 7.45 8.51 -4.78
CA SER A 316 6.81 7.29 -4.30
C SER A 316 7.74 6.11 -4.57
N ILE A 317 8.10 5.36 -3.51
CA ILE A 317 9.06 4.25 -3.52
C ILE A 317 8.49 3.14 -2.65
N GLY A 318 8.46 1.92 -3.16
CA GLY A 318 7.90 0.81 -2.38
C GLY A 318 8.41 -0.56 -2.77
N ASN A 319 8.20 -1.52 -1.85
CA ASN A 319 8.58 -2.93 -2.07
C ASN A 319 10.08 -3.10 -2.33
N LEU A 320 10.87 -2.82 -1.30
CA LEU A 320 12.32 -2.99 -1.36
C LEU A 320 12.71 -4.47 -1.46
N SER A 321 13.67 -4.78 -2.32
CA SER A 321 14.26 -6.12 -2.41
C SER A 321 15.77 -6.00 -2.66
N LEU A 322 16.55 -6.58 -1.77
CA LEU A 322 18.01 -6.45 -1.75
C LEU A 322 18.71 -7.75 -2.09
N SER A 323 19.78 -7.68 -2.87
CA SER A 323 20.71 -8.79 -3.12
C SER A 323 22.16 -8.26 -3.17
N GLY A 324 22.93 -8.47 -2.12
CA GLY A 324 24.21 -7.83 -1.90
C GLY A 324 24.06 -6.30 -1.85
N ASN A 325 24.70 -5.57 -2.78
CA ASN A 325 24.59 -4.10 -2.88
C ASN A 325 23.56 -3.64 -3.92
N ARG A 326 22.81 -4.54 -4.53
CA ARG A 326 21.79 -4.20 -5.54
C ARG A 326 20.41 -4.17 -4.91
N LEU A 327 19.84 -3.00 -4.86
CA LEU A 327 18.45 -2.78 -4.47
C LEU A 327 17.55 -2.73 -5.70
N LEU A 328 16.47 -3.47 -5.67
CA LEU A 328 15.39 -3.41 -6.65
C LEU A 328 14.13 -2.88 -5.97
N THR A 329 13.44 -1.94 -6.58
CA THR A 329 12.21 -1.34 -6.03
C THR A 329 11.29 -0.83 -7.13
N VAL A 330 10.02 -0.57 -6.79
CA VAL A 330 9.09 0.18 -7.64
C VAL A 330 9.17 1.64 -7.24
N ALA A 331 9.36 2.53 -8.21
CA ALA A 331 9.46 3.96 -7.96
C ALA A 331 8.64 4.76 -9.00
N SER A 332 8.15 5.92 -8.60
CA SER A 332 7.45 6.87 -9.47
C SER A 332 7.59 8.30 -8.97
N SER A 333 7.24 9.29 -9.82
CA SER A 333 7.20 10.70 -9.47
C SER A 333 6.06 11.40 -10.22
N PRO A 334 5.78 12.69 -10.00
CA PRO A 334 4.78 13.43 -10.77
C PRO A 334 5.03 13.50 -12.28
N THR A 335 6.25 13.19 -12.71
CA THR A 335 6.67 13.25 -14.12
C THR A 335 7.16 11.91 -14.69
N LEU A 336 7.24 10.87 -13.85
CA LEU A 336 7.68 9.52 -14.22
C LEU A 336 6.59 8.52 -13.87
N PHE A 337 6.22 7.68 -14.84
CA PHE A 337 5.33 6.55 -14.58
C PHE A 337 5.96 5.57 -13.58
N PRO A 338 5.16 4.72 -12.92
CA PRO A 338 5.71 3.64 -12.13
C PRO A 338 6.70 2.79 -12.93
N GLU A 339 7.88 2.58 -12.36
CA GLU A 339 8.94 1.80 -12.96
C GLU A 339 9.64 0.91 -11.94
N ILE A 340 10.16 -0.24 -12.38
CA ILE A 340 11.13 -1.02 -11.63
C ILE A 340 12.49 -0.36 -11.84
N ILE A 341 13.13 0.03 -10.76
CA ILE A 341 14.50 0.55 -10.78
C ILE A 341 15.44 -0.38 -10.02
N GLU A 342 16.67 -0.43 -10.46
CA GLU A 342 17.79 -1.05 -9.76
C GLU A 342 18.78 0.02 -9.34
N ILE A 343 19.18 -0.02 -8.06
CA ILE A 343 20.15 0.90 -7.48
C ILE A 343 21.36 0.10 -7.00
N GLU A 344 22.54 0.42 -7.51
CA GLU A 344 23.79 -0.07 -6.96
C GLU A 344 24.18 0.82 -5.78
N LEU A 345 24.00 0.34 -4.55
CA LEU A 345 24.12 1.15 -3.33
C LEU A 345 25.53 1.70 -3.09
N SER A 346 26.57 0.99 -3.55
CA SER A 346 27.96 1.43 -3.39
C SER A 346 28.33 2.63 -4.27
N THR A 347 27.69 2.78 -5.42
CA THR A 347 27.95 3.86 -6.39
C THR A 347 26.79 4.84 -6.52
N LYS A 348 25.63 4.51 -5.94
CA LYS A 348 24.35 5.23 -6.07
C LYS A 348 23.87 5.36 -7.52
N ILE A 349 24.35 4.49 -8.42
CA ILE A 349 23.91 4.47 -9.81
C ILE A 349 22.51 3.83 -9.88
N VAL A 350 21.58 4.55 -10.51
CA VAL A 350 20.19 4.11 -10.74
C VAL A 350 20.03 3.68 -12.18
N LYS A 351 19.37 2.55 -12.39
CA LYS A 351 19.04 2.02 -13.72
C LYS A 351 17.56 1.65 -13.75
N THR A 352 16.80 2.21 -14.70
CA THR A 352 15.44 1.75 -15.00
C THR A 352 15.50 0.38 -15.67
N ILE A 353 14.75 -0.56 -15.13
CA ILE A 353 14.67 -1.95 -15.61
C ILE A 353 13.42 -2.16 -16.45
N LYS A 354 12.27 -1.64 -15.97
CA LYS A 354 10.98 -1.78 -16.64
C LYS A 354 10.10 -0.59 -16.29
N THR A 355 9.45 0.00 -17.28
CA THR A 355 8.40 1.00 -17.12
C THR A 355 7.02 0.36 -17.22
N SER A 356 6.03 0.89 -16.51
CA SER A 356 4.64 0.39 -16.54
C SER A 356 3.96 0.64 -17.89
N THR A 357 4.50 1.53 -18.71
CA THR A 357 4.00 1.87 -20.05
C THR A 357 5.14 2.39 -20.92
N ASP A 358 5.03 2.18 -22.21
CA ASP A 358 5.95 2.73 -23.21
C ASP A 358 5.45 4.08 -23.77
N LEU A 359 4.40 4.66 -23.18
CA LEU A 359 3.85 5.95 -23.63
C LEU A 359 4.80 7.08 -23.26
N GLU A 360 5.19 7.84 -24.27
CA GLU A 360 5.92 9.09 -24.09
C GLU A 360 4.93 10.27 -24.07
N LEU A 361 5.06 11.14 -23.09
CA LEU A 361 4.31 12.37 -23.01
C LEU A 361 5.28 13.54 -22.84
N ASP A 362 5.10 14.58 -23.67
CA ASP A 362 5.88 15.80 -23.53
C ASP A 362 5.65 16.42 -22.15
N GLN A 363 6.72 16.58 -21.41
CA GLN A 363 6.69 17.14 -20.03
C GLN A 363 6.08 18.52 -19.95
N ALA A 364 6.05 19.28 -21.04
CA ALA A 364 5.38 20.59 -21.10
C ALA A 364 3.84 20.53 -20.93
N TYR A 365 3.25 19.35 -20.99
CA TYR A 365 1.84 19.11 -20.67
C TYR A 365 1.64 18.55 -19.26
N LEU A 366 2.71 18.19 -18.53
CA LEU A 366 2.58 17.59 -17.20
C LEU A 366 2.42 18.65 -16.13
N SER A 367 1.35 18.56 -15.37
CA SER A 367 1.16 19.32 -14.15
C SER A 367 1.94 18.66 -13.01
N VAL A 368 2.86 19.39 -12.41
CA VAL A 368 3.59 18.98 -11.21
C VAL A 368 2.86 19.58 -10.00
N PRO A 369 2.53 18.78 -8.98
CA PRO A 369 1.76 19.26 -7.85
C PRO A 369 2.58 20.16 -6.93
N ALA A 370 1.89 21.09 -6.29
CA ALA A 370 2.36 21.75 -5.09
C ALA A 370 1.74 21.05 -3.86
N THR A 371 2.54 20.68 -2.88
CA THR A 371 2.03 20.30 -1.56
C THR A 371 1.36 21.50 -0.91
N ILE A 372 0.12 21.35 -0.46
CA ILE A 372 -0.61 22.38 0.23
C ILE A 372 -1.07 21.91 1.60
N GLU A 373 -1.09 22.87 2.51
CA GLU A 373 -1.62 22.74 3.86
C GLU A 373 -2.61 23.88 4.05
N PHE A 374 -3.78 23.61 4.61
CA PHE A 374 -4.83 24.61 4.72
C PHE A 374 -5.66 24.39 5.99
N PRO A 375 -6.19 25.51 6.59
CA PRO A 375 -7.04 25.40 7.75
C PRO A 375 -8.41 24.82 7.39
N THR A 376 -8.92 23.97 8.27
CA THR A 376 -10.23 23.36 8.17
C THR A 376 -11.04 23.55 9.45
N ALA A 377 -12.20 22.91 9.56
CA ALA A 377 -13.08 23.03 10.73
C ALA A 377 -12.37 22.66 12.05
N GLY A 378 -12.79 23.28 13.16
CA GLY A 378 -12.22 23.02 14.48
C GLY A 378 -10.81 23.58 14.72
N ASN A 379 -10.33 24.52 13.90
CA ASN A 379 -8.95 25.02 13.86
C ASN A 379 -7.91 23.93 13.54
N ALA A 380 -8.35 22.84 12.91
CA ALA A 380 -7.48 21.79 12.41
C ALA A 380 -6.83 22.20 11.06
N VAL A 381 -5.93 21.36 10.60
CA VAL A 381 -5.22 21.52 9.33
C VAL A 381 -5.46 20.28 8.50
N SER A 382 -5.65 20.45 7.20
CA SER A 382 -5.71 19.36 6.24
C SER A 382 -4.67 19.53 5.13
N HIS A 383 -4.37 18.45 4.41
CA HIS A 383 -3.26 18.37 3.47
C HIS A 383 -3.71 17.91 2.09
N GLY A 384 -2.92 18.19 1.07
CA GLY A 384 -3.18 17.68 -0.26
C GLY A 384 -2.14 18.10 -1.29
N PHE A 385 -2.33 17.61 -2.50
CA PHE A 385 -1.51 17.94 -3.66
C PHE A 385 -2.37 18.73 -4.67
N TYR A 386 -2.01 19.99 -4.88
CA TYR A 386 -2.68 20.83 -5.88
C TYR A 386 -1.92 20.78 -7.21
N TYR A 387 -2.56 20.27 -8.23
CA TYR A 387 -2.09 20.25 -9.62
C TYR A 387 -2.69 21.42 -10.39
N PRO A 388 -1.90 22.45 -10.80
CA PRO A 388 -2.41 23.57 -11.58
C PRO A 388 -2.77 23.15 -13.00
N PRO A 389 -3.67 23.90 -13.68
CA PRO A 389 -3.87 23.73 -15.12
C PRO A 389 -2.55 23.88 -15.87
N THR A 390 -2.21 22.91 -16.73
CA THR A 390 -0.94 22.91 -17.45
C THR A 390 -1.13 22.45 -18.89
N ASN A 391 -0.72 23.29 -19.85
CA ASN A 391 -0.76 22.97 -21.27
C ASN A 391 0.20 23.92 -22.02
N GLN A 392 1.07 23.38 -22.87
CA GLN A 392 2.03 24.20 -23.61
C GLN A 392 1.40 25.09 -24.70
N ASP A 393 0.21 24.74 -25.20
CA ASP A 393 -0.44 25.43 -26.33
C ASP A 393 -1.45 26.46 -25.87
N PHE A 394 -2.01 26.32 -24.66
CA PHE A 394 -3.11 27.13 -24.16
C PHE A 394 -2.81 27.80 -22.82
N GLN A 395 -3.44 28.94 -22.60
CA GLN A 395 -3.51 29.64 -21.30
C GLN A 395 -4.93 30.20 -21.12
N GLY A 396 -5.34 30.40 -19.86
CA GLY A 396 -6.64 30.97 -19.51
C GLY A 396 -6.83 32.41 -20.02
N LEU A 397 -8.08 32.87 -20.04
CA LEU A 397 -8.40 34.26 -20.33
C LEU A 397 -7.97 35.16 -19.17
N ASP A 398 -7.70 36.43 -19.49
CA ASP A 398 -7.29 37.41 -18.47
C ASP A 398 -8.38 37.56 -17.40
N GLY A 399 -8.01 37.35 -16.12
CA GLY A 399 -8.92 37.47 -14.98
C GLY A 399 -9.82 36.25 -14.75
N GLU A 400 -9.73 35.20 -15.57
CA GLU A 400 -10.45 33.95 -15.36
C GLU A 400 -9.71 33.07 -14.36
N THR A 401 -10.42 32.37 -13.45
CA THR A 401 -9.90 31.30 -12.60
C THR A 401 -10.37 29.93 -13.10
N PRO A 402 -9.57 28.88 -12.95
CA PRO A 402 -9.90 27.56 -13.49
C PRO A 402 -11.04 26.87 -12.71
N PRO A 403 -11.82 25.98 -13.34
CA PRO A 403 -12.62 25.01 -12.62
C PRO A 403 -11.71 24.09 -11.78
N LEU A 404 -12.22 23.60 -10.65
CA LEU A 404 -11.51 22.71 -9.74
C LEU A 404 -12.20 21.36 -9.65
N ILE A 405 -11.40 20.29 -9.61
CA ILE A 405 -11.86 18.94 -9.23
C ILE A 405 -11.13 18.55 -7.96
N VAL A 406 -11.86 18.32 -6.87
CA VAL A 406 -11.33 17.66 -5.66
C VAL A 406 -11.40 16.17 -5.87
N MET A 407 -10.28 15.47 -5.76
CA MET A 407 -10.16 14.03 -5.87
C MET A 407 -9.86 13.41 -4.51
N LEU A 408 -10.60 12.36 -4.16
CA LEU A 408 -10.55 11.69 -2.88
C LEU A 408 -10.05 10.26 -3.06
N HIS A 409 -9.09 9.86 -2.23
CA HIS A 409 -8.63 8.47 -2.15
C HIS A 409 -9.65 7.57 -1.46
N GLY A 410 -9.49 6.26 -1.64
CA GLY A 410 -10.24 5.23 -0.91
C GLY A 410 -9.60 4.88 0.44
N GLY A 411 -10.04 3.81 1.03
CA GLY A 411 -9.60 3.30 2.32
C GLY A 411 -10.77 3.25 3.31
N PRO A 412 -11.03 4.26 4.17
CA PRO A 412 -10.48 5.62 4.19
C PRO A 412 -9.07 5.76 4.77
N THR A 413 -8.57 4.81 5.57
CA THR A 413 -7.21 4.81 6.13
C THR A 413 -6.19 4.49 5.02
N SER A 414 -5.81 5.49 4.26
CA SER A 414 -4.89 5.46 3.12
C SER A 414 -4.39 6.88 2.86
N ALA A 415 -3.71 7.10 1.75
CA ALA A 415 -3.31 8.43 1.30
C ALA A 415 -3.22 8.50 -0.23
N THR A 416 -3.25 9.72 -0.77
CA THR A 416 -2.79 9.98 -2.13
C THR A 416 -1.31 10.39 -2.11
N HIS A 417 -0.59 10.03 -3.16
CA HIS A 417 0.83 10.31 -3.35
C HIS A 417 1.04 11.18 -4.60
N ALA A 418 2.11 11.96 -4.60
CA ALA A 418 2.50 12.80 -5.74
C ALA A 418 3.11 11.95 -6.86
N VAL A 419 2.28 11.30 -7.68
CA VAL A 419 2.69 10.39 -8.76
C VAL A 419 2.08 10.79 -10.11
N LEU A 420 2.71 10.40 -11.21
CA LEU A 420 2.15 10.64 -12.54
C LEU A 420 0.90 9.78 -12.76
N SER A 421 -0.23 10.45 -12.89
CA SER A 421 -1.53 9.84 -13.15
C SER A 421 -2.19 10.47 -14.39
N PHE A 422 -2.45 9.68 -15.41
CA PHE A 422 -3.22 10.18 -16.56
C PHE A 422 -4.64 10.61 -16.19
N LYS A 423 -5.21 10.05 -15.11
CA LYS A 423 -6.52 10.49 -14.60
C LYS A 423 -6.49 11.95 -14.12
N THR A 424 -5.37 12.39 -13.55
CA THR A 424 -5.14 13.76 -13.10
C THR A 424 -4.71 14.64 -14.25
N GLN A 425 -3.73 14.21 -15.06
CA GLN A 425 -3.21 14.95 -16.20
C GLN A 425 -4.26 15.17 -17.31
N TYR A 426 -5.24 14.29 -17.45
CA TYR A 426 -6.38 14.48 -18.35
C TYR A 426 -7.13 15.78 -18.08
N TRP A 427 -7.33 16.11 -16.81
CA TRP A 427 -8.05 17.31 -16.40
C TRP A 427 -7.16 18.55 -16.46
N THR A 428 -5.93 18.46 -15.94
CA THR A 428 -5.02 19.60 -15.90
C THR A 428 -4.67 20.11 -17.29
N THR A 429 -4.48 19.23 -18.26
CA THR A 429 -4.21 19.59 -19.67
C THR A 429 -5.42 20.20 -20.39
N ARG A 430 -6.63 20.11 -19.81
CA ARG A 430 -7.86 20.74 -20.30
C ARG A 430 -8.19 22.06 -19.60
N GLY A 431 -7.31 22.50 -18.69
CA GLY A 431 -7.48 23.75 -17.97
C GLY A 431 -8.24 23.62 -16.66
N PHE A 432 -8.30 22.44 -16.06
CA PHE A 432 -8.81 22.26 -14.71
C PHE A 432 -7.66 22.30 -13.69
N GLY A 433 -7.90 22.90 -12.53
CA GLY A 433 -7.12 22.61 -11.34
C GLY A 433 -7.59 21.27 -10.74
N VAL A 434 -6.68 20.51 -10.17
CA VAL A 434 -7.00 19.28 -9.44
C VAL A 434 -6.41 19.36 -8.04
N LEU A 435 -7.21 19.07 -7.02
CA LEU A 435 -6.76 18.86 -5.65
C LEU A 435 -6.91 17.38 -5.31
N GLU A 436 -5.80 16.67 -5.19
CA GLU A 436 -5.78 15.35 -4.57
C GLU A 436 -5.64 15.53 -3.06
N LEU A 437 -6.68 15.17 -2.32
CA LEU A 437 -6.84 15.51 -0.91
C LEU A 437 -6.39 14.35 -0.02
N ASN A 438 -5.56 14.67 0.98
CA ASN A 438 -5.28 13.84 2.13
C ASN A 438 -6.06 14.42 3.34
N TYR A 439 -7.36 14.10 3.42
CA TYR A 439 -8.24 14.55 4.49
C TYR A 439 -7.80 14.00 5.86
N ARG A 440 -8.25 14.61 6.95
CA ARG A 440 -8.02 14.09 8.31
C ARG A 440 -8.48 12.65 8.42
N GLY A 441 -7.61 11.76 8.89
CA GLY A 441 -7.74 10.31 8.81
C GLY A 441 -6.84 9.65 7.78
N SER A 442 -6.24 10.43 6.86
CA SER A 442 -5.24 9.90 5.92
C SER A 442 -3.95 9.54 6.65
N THR A 443 -3.24 8.54 6.10
CA THR A 443 -1.90 8.15 6.59
C THR A 443 -0.81 9.08 6.04
N GLY A 444 0.41 8.99 6.61
CA GLY A 444 1.55 9.81 6.18
C GLY A 444 1.73 11.12 6.94
N TYR A 445 0.92 11.34 8.01
CA TYR A 445 0.93 12.55 8.83
C TYR A 445 0.96 12.24 10.33
N GLY A 446 1.33 11.03 10.69
CA GLY A 446 1.35 10.53 12.06
C GLY A 446 0.01 9.99 12.55
N ARG A 447 0.09 9.24 13.65
CA ARG A 447 -1.05 8.57 14.28
C ARG A 447 -2.17 9.52 14.69
N ALA A 448 -1.80 10.68 15.24
CA ALA A 448 -2.79 11.66 15.70
C ALA A 448 -3.68 12.17 14.56
N TYR A 449 -3.11 12.39 13.37
CA TYR A 449 -3.86 12.79 12.19
C TYR A 449 -4.78 11.67 11.67
N GLN A 450 -4.27 10.45 11.66
CA GLN A 450 -5.04 9.25 11.28
C GLN A 450 -6.23 9.05 12.23
N ASP A 451 -6.04 9.17 13.53
CA ASP A 451 -7.06 8.93 14.54
C ASP A 451 -8.17 10.00 14.59
N GLU A 452 -7.98 11.17 13.95
CA GLU A 452 -9.04 12.18 13.85
C GLU A 452 -10.31 11.65 13.16
N LEU A 453 -10.20 10.65 12.29
CA LEU A 453 -11.34 10.07 11.58
C LEU A 453 -12.18 9.11 12.44
N ILE A 454 -11.66 8.67 13.59
CA ILE A 454 -12.37 7.75 14.49
C ILE A 454 -13.71 8.37 14.89
N ARG A 455 -14.81 7.67 14.57
CA ARG A 455 -16.21 8.09 14.75
C ARG A 455 -16.60 9.37 14.00
N GLN A 456 -15.79 9.82 13.04
CA GLN A 456 -15.99 11.06 12.29
C GLN A 456 -16.10 10.88 10.77
N TRP A 457 -16.00 9.65 10.26
CA TRP A 457 -16.13 9.39 8.82
C TRP A 457 -17.50 9.82 8.28
N GLY A 458 -17.51 10.52 7.15
CA GLY A 458 -18.67 11.20 6.57
C GLY A 458 -18.93 12.60 7.15
N ILE A 459 -18.08 13.08 8.06
CA ILE A 459 -18.12 14.43 8.63
C ILE A 459 -16.84 15.17 8.27
N ILE A 460 -15.72 14.84 8.90
CA ILE A 460 -14.48 15.63 8.76
C ILE A 460 -13.82 15.48 7.38
N ASP A 461 -13.95 14.33 6.75
CA ASP A 461 -13.51 14.11 5.37
C ASP A 461 -14.29 14.98 4.36
N VAL A 462 -15.59 15.19 4.59
CA VAL A 462 -16.43 16.13 3.83
C VAL A 462 -16.05 17.58 4.13
N GLU A 463 -15.88 17.92 5.42
CA GLU A 463 -15.42 19.26 5.83
C GLU A 463 -14.10 19.65 5.18
N ASP A 464 -13.15 18.72 5.15
CA ASP A 464 -11.83 18.94 4.55
C ASP A 464 -11.90 19.10 3.03
N ALA A 465 -12.76 18.33 2.36
CA ALA A 465 -13.00 18.50 0.92
C ALA A 465 -13.55 19.88 0.58
N VAL A 466 -14.50 20.37 1.37
CA VAL A 466 -15.06 21.71 1.24
C VAL A 466 -14.01 22.78 1.54
N ALA A 467 -13.30 22.65 2.68
CA ALA A 467 -12.28 23.61 3.10
C ALA A 467 -11.13 23.74 2.09
N GLY A 468 -10.68 22.63 1.50
CA GLY A 468 -9.64 22.59 0.47
C GLY A 468 -10.09 23.32 -0.82
N ALA A 469 -11.32 23.08 -1.28
CA ALA A 469 -11.89 23.79 -2.42
C ALA A 469 -11.98 25.30 -2.16
N GLU A 470 -12.53 25.71 -1.02
CA GLU A 470 -12.65 27.11 -0.62
C GLU A 470 -11.28 27.78 -0.41
N TYR A 471 -10.30 27.05 0.14
CA TYR A 471 -8.93 27.55 0.26
C TYR A 471 -8.37 27.93 -1.11
N LEU A 472 -8.51 27.07 -2.13
CA LEU A 472 -8.03 27.33 -3.48
C LEU A 472 -8.81 28.48 -4.16
N VAL A 473 -10.10 28.62 -3.86
CA VAL A 473 -10.89 29.80 -4.30
C VAL A 473 -10.32 31.09 -3.69
N ARG A 474 -10.07 31.12 -2.39
CA ARG A 474 -9.46 32.28 -1.72
C ARG A 474 -8.07 32.63 -2.28
N GLN A 475 -7.31 31.63 -2.73
CA GLN A 475 -6.01 31.79 -3.39
C GLN A 475 -6.13 32.17 -4.88
N GLN A 476 -7.33 32.39 -5.42
CA GLN A 476 -7.59 32.65 -6.84
C GLN A 476 -7.08 31.53 -7.79
N LYS A 477 -7.01 30.30 -7.28
CA LYS A 477 -6.61 29.09 -8.00
C LYS A 477 -7.81 28.25 -8.44
N ALA A 478 -9.03 28.63 -8.07
CA ALA A 478 -10.27 27.95 -8.44
C ALA A 478 -11.43 28.96 -8.59
N ASP A 479 -12.36 28.63 -9.51
CA ASP A 479 -13.60 29.36 -9.69
C ASP A 479 -14.68 28.80 -8.74
N PRO A 480 -15.26 29.61 -7.83
CA PRO A 480 -16.26 29.15 -6.88
C PRO A 480 -17.55 28.61 -7.51
N GLN A 481 -17.81 28.93 -8.77
CA GLN A 481 -18.99 28.46 -9.50
C GLN A 481 -18.73 27.16 -10.29
N ARG A 482 -17.48 26.70 -10.35
CA ARG A 482 -17.06 25.53 -11.14
C ARG A 482 -16.26 24.54 -10.29
N LEU A 483 -16.80 24.17 -9.10
CA LEU A 483 -16.21 23.19 -8.18
C LEU A 483 -16.86 21.84 -8.40
N ALA A 484 -16.05 20.80 -8.61
CA ALA A 484 -16.48 19.42 -8.74
C ALA A 484 -15.72 18.52 -7.76
N ILE A 485 -16.30 17.36 -7.42
CA ILE A 485 -15.71 16.38 -6.49
C ILE A 485 -15.79 14.99 -7.10
N ARG A 486 -14.79 14.15 -6.89
CA ARG A 486 -14.83 12.74 -7.29
C ARG A 486 -14.00 11.87 -6.37
N GLY A 487 -14.38 10.59 -6.24
CA GLY A 487 -13.63 9.60 -5.50
C GLY A 487 -14.09 8.18 -5.80
N GLY A 488 -13.32 7.21 -5.38
CA GLY A 488 -13.64 5.79 -5.49
C GLY A 488 -13.74 5.14 -4.11
N SER A 489 -14.57 4.09 -3.96
CA SER A 489 -14.75 3.36 -2.69
C SER A 489 -15.12 4.32 -1.55
N ALA A 490 -14.33 4.39 -0.48
CA ALA A 490 -14.52 5.37 0.61
C ALA A 490 -14.54 6.83 0.12
N GLY A 491 -13.66 7.21 -0.82
CA GLY A 491 -13.71 8.54 -1.43
C GLY A 491 -14.96 8.76 -2.28
N GLY A 492 -15.55 7.70 -2.82
CA GLY A 492 -16.85 7.72 -3.49
C GLY A 492 -18.00 7.99 -2.52
N TYR A 493 -17.94 7.44 -1.31
CA TYR A 493 -18.86 7.76 -0.22
C TYR A 493 -18.76 9.24 0.17
N THR A 494 -17.57 9.73 0.46
CA THR A 494 -17.34 11.15 0.79
C THR A 494 -17.84 12.07 -0.32
N THR A 495 -17.66 11.68 -1.60
CA THR A 495 -18.22 12.39 -2.76
C THR A 495 -19.74 12.49 -2.69
N LEU A 496 -20.42 11.36 -2.44
CA LEU A 496 -21.88 11.32 -2.32
C LEU A 496 -22.37 12.13 -1.11
N ALA A 497 -21.71 11.99 0.04
CA ALA A 497 -22.03 12.74 1.25
C ALA A 497 -21.90 14.25 1.04
N ALA A 498 -20.80 14.70 0.41
CA ALA A 498 -20.57 16.12 0.10
C ALA A 498 -21.63 16.72 -0.85
N LEU A 499 -22.16 15.92 -1.77
CA LEU A 499 -23.21 16.35 -2.70
C LEU A 499 -24.62 16.28 -2.08
N THR A 500 -24.86 15.34 -1.17
CA THR A 500 -26.17 15.15 -0.53
C THR A 500 -26.40 16.13 0.61
N PHE A 501 -25.37 16.36 1.43
CA PHE A 501 -25.47 17.15 2.66
C PHE A 501 -24.92 18.57 2.53
N GLY A 502 -24.32 18.94 1.39
CA GLY A 502 -23.73 20.25 1.12
C GLY A 502 -24.11 20.80 -0.24
N ASP A 503 -23.72 22.06 -0.49
CA ASP A 503 -24.02 22.82 -1.72
C ASP A 503 -22.77 23.41 -2.40
N THR A 504 -21.59 23.16 -1.85
CA THR A 504 -20.31 23.68 -2.35
C THR A 504 -20.01 23.18 -3.77
N PHE A 505 -20.13 21.87 -3.98
CA PHE A 505 -19.82 21.26 -5.27
C PHE A 505 -21.02 21.30 -6.21
N LYS A 506 -20.76 21.58 -7.50
CA LYS A 506 -21.79 21.72 -8.55
C LYS A 506 -21.93 20.46 -9.40
N ALA A 507 -20.95 19.55 -9.32
CA ALA A 507 -20.94 18.26 -9.99
C ALA A 507 -20.09 17.26 -9.20
N GLY A 508 -20.38 15.97 -9.36
CA GLY A 508 -19.55 14.92 -8.76
C GLY A 508 -19.62 13.60 -9.51
N ALA A 509 -18.61 12.77 -9.26
CA ALA A 509 -18.52 11.41 -9.79
C ALA A 509 -18.08 10.44 -8.70
N SER A 510 -18.99 9.62 -8.24
CA SER A 510 -18.72 8.50 -7.33
C SER A 510 -18.43 7.23 -8.13
N LEU A 511 -17.28 6.63 -7.90
CA LEU A 511 -16.85 5.39 -8.54
C LEU A 511 -16.94 4.26 -7.52
N TYR A 512 -17.84 3.30 -7.73
CA TYR A 512 -18.07 2.19 -6.79
C TYR A 512 -18.08 2.65 -5.32
N GLY A 513 -18.69 3.81 -5.07
CA GLY A 513 -18.80 4.40 -3.74
C GLY A 513 -19.94 3.79 -2.92
N ILE A 514 -19.80 3.90 -1.62
CA ILE A 514 -20.78 3.43 -0.65
C ILE A 514 -21.88 4.48 -0.55
N SER A 515 -23.15 4.09 -0.68
CA SER A 515 -24.30 4.98 -0.50
C SER A 515 -25.13 4.64 0.73
N ASP A 516 -25.02 3.39 1.22
CA ASP A 516 -25.71 2.87 2.39
C ASP A 516 -24.70 2.20 3.33
N LEU A 517 -24.47 2.81 4.48
CA LEU A 517 -23.51 2.34 5.48
C LEU A 517 -24.03 1.12 6.26
N GLU A 518 -25.36 0.97 6.40
CA GLU A 518 -25.93 -0.22 7.04
C GLU A 518 -25.71 -1.47 6.20
N ILE A 519 -25.93 -1.37 4.89
CA ILE A 519 -25.68 -2.49 3.97
C ILE A 519 -24.19 -2.85 4.00
N LEU A 520 -23.30 -1.87 4.00
CA LEU A 520 -21.86 -2.14 4.10
C LEU A 520 -21.51 -2.90 5.38
N ALA A 521 -22.06 -2.48 6.53
CA ALA A 521 -21.80 -3.16 7.81
C ALA A 521 -22.30 -4.62 7.84
N GLN A 522 -23.35 -4.93 7.07
CA GLN A 522 -23.97 -6.27 7.07
C GLN A 522 -23.42 -7.23 6.04
N GLU A 523 -22.88 -6.73 4.92
CA GLU A 523 -22.55 -7.54 3.74
C GLU A 523 -21.05 -7.51 3.37
N THR A 524 -20.19 -6.94 4.21
CA THR A 524 -18.74 -6.92 3.95
C THR A 524 -18.06 -8.24 4.35
N HIS A 525 -16.81 -8.42 3.91
CA HIS A 525 -15.98 -9.58 4.25
C HIS A 525 -15.32 -9.45 5.62
N LYS A 526 -14.78 -10.56 6.17
CA LYS A 526 -14.20 -10.64 7.51
C LYS A 526 -13.21 -9.50 7.80
N PHE A 527 -12.29 -9.17 6.87
CA PHE A 527 -11.27 -8.15 7.10
C PHE A 527 -11.88 -6.78 7.43
N ASP A 528 -12.97 -6.37 6.76
CA ASP A 528 -13.63 -5.08 6.97
C ASP A 528 -14.85 -5.15 7.89
N SER A 529 -15.25 -6.35 8.37
CA SER A 529 -16.54 -6.56 9.03
C SER A 529 -16.75 -5.73 10.30
N ARG A 530 -15.66 -5.30 10.96
CA ARG A 530 -15.70 -4.46 12.16
C ARG A 530 -15.03 -3.09 11.97
N TYR A 531 -14.61 -2.78 10.73
CA TYR A 531 -13.93 -1.51 10.45
C TYR A 531 -14.83 -0.29 10.70
N LEU A 532 -16.10 -0.40 10.37
CA LEU A 532 -17.07 0.67 10.58
C LEU A 532 -17.35 0.97 12.06
N ASP A 533 -17.13 0.02 12.96
CA ASP A 533 -17.31 0.25 14.39
C ASP A 533 -16.41 1.38 14.90
N GLN A 534 -15.19 1.47 14.34
CA GLN A 534 -14.27 2.55 14.69
C GLN A 534 -14.55 3.85 13.94
N LEU A 535 -14.95 3.76 12.66
CA LEU A 535 -15.15 4.92 11.79
C LEU A 535 -16.47 5.66 12.07
N ILE A 536 -17.52 4.94 12.51
CA ILE A 536 -18.87 5.45 12.66
C ILE A 536 -19.40 5.22 14.08
N GLY A 537 -19.33 3.96 14.55
CA GLY A 537 -19.83 3.50 15.84
C GLY A 537 -20.29 2.05 15.79
N ASP A 538 -20.56 1.46 16.95
CA ASP A 538 -20.91 0.05 17.06
C ASP A 538 -22.24 -0.26 16.35
N TYR A 539 -22.23 -1.25 15.45
CA TYR A 539 -23.44 -1.74 14.78
C TYR A 539 -23.90 -3.07 15.40
N PRO A 540 -25.21 -3.26 15.70
CA PRO A 540 -26.35 -2.41 15.35
C PRO A 540 -26.74 -1.34 16.39
N GLU A 541 -26.01 -1.19 17.51
CA GLU A 541 -26.38 -0.32 18.64
C GLU A 541 -26.53 1.14 18.20
N GLU A 542 -25.63 1.63 17.32
CA GLU A 542 -25.63 3.01 16.82
C GLU A 542 -26.21 3.13 15.38
N LYS A 543 -27.12 2.26 15.02
CA LYS A 543 -27.77 2.21 13.70
C LYS A 543 -28.29 3.56 13.19
N GLU A 544 -28.82 4.41 14.06
CA GLU A 544 -29.34 5.72 13.65
C GLU A 544 -28.21 6.66 13.16
N VAL A 545 -26.97 6.49 13.63
CA VAL A 545 -25.80 7.23 13.12
C VAL A 545 -25.50 6.78 11.67
N TYR A 546 -25.53 5.48 11.41
CA TYR A 546 -25.35 4.92 10.07
C TYR A 546 -26.36 5.49 9.08
N LYS A 547 -27.64 5.52 9.43
CA LYS A 547 -28.68 6.11 8.59
C LYS A 547 -28.49 7.59 8.37
N ALA A 548 -28.16 8.35 9.42
CA ALA A 548 -27.99 9.79 9.33
C ALA A 548 -26.81 10.20 8.43
N ARG A 549 -25.80 9.32 8.28
CA ARG A 549 -24.61 9.56 7.44
C ARG A 549 -24.70 8.88 6.07
N SER A 550 -25.71 8.06 5.81
CA SER A 550 -25.91 7.41 4.49
C SER A 550 -26.47 8.42 3.47
N PRO A 551 -25.79 8.60 2.32
CA PRO A 551 -26.24 9.54 1.28
C PRO A 551 -27.47 9.11 0.47
N ILE A 552 -28.05 7.96 0.78
CA ILE A 552 -29.20 7.39 0.07
C ILE A 552 -30.53 7.95 0.58
#